data_08696c50e5f538f8004acc606139f671
#
_entry.id   08696c50e5f538f8004acc606139f671
#
_cell.length_a   1.000
_cell.length_b   1.000
_cell.length_c   1.000
_cell.angle_alpha   90.00
_cell.angle_beta   90.00
_cell.angle_gamma   90.00
#
_symmetry.space_group_name_H-M   'P 1'
#
loop_
_entity.id
_entity.type
_entity.pdbx_description
1 polymer ?
#
loop_
_entity_poly.entity_id
_entity_poly.type
_entity_poly.pdbx_seq_one_letter_code
_entity_poly.pdbx_strand_id
1 'polypeptide(L)'
;MTQQPILSRIEYFTQLTDFARTAKKGDTVYVATMGFKPVYEPVNDLIQQLIGAARRGAQVTVLIDAFAFSHPDGTEVGPLWYSRSLTATLSRAFKYKAQCVNDLREAGATVIITNKPRFRFANPVAGRSHIKFAITNRDVYIGGCNLTDPHQVDAMVVRRNDPEAAKILIDFTAKVAAAPRNTVRLALDGRDSVVTLGDGATLIIDAGVRRHSTIEQTALQAITKASRNVFITLQYPPYGALVATLDRARRRNVACTALFNTPQRFAPPANVLMAATCMAMQVRGRALLALNELRHSRRYMHAKILVADDTLIIGSHNFVNAGVRFGTAEIAIMYNSAELASRAQQLIARQLGAPLL
;
A
#
# COMPACT_ATOMS: atom_id res chain seq x y z
N MET A 1 18.81 16.45 11.79
CA MET A 1 17.63 15.70 11.29
C MET A 1 17.96 14.22 11.33
N THR A 2 17.26 13.42 12.13
CA THR A 2 17.43 11.95 12.14
C THR A 2 17.03 11.42 10.77
N GLN A 3 17.94 10.69 10.12
CA GLN A 3 17.70 10.13 8.78
C GLN A 3 16.48 9.21 8.83
N GLN A 4 15.44 9.52 8.04
CA GLN A 4 14.26 8.68 7.89
C GLN A 4 14.61 7.47 7.01
N PRO A 5 14.71 6.24 7.54
CA PRO A 5 15.06 5.09 6.72
C PRO A 5 13.89 4.67 5.82
N ILE A 6 14.23 4.21 4.61
CA ILE A 6 13.27 3.53 3.74
C ILE A 6 13.59 2.04 3.79
N LEU A 7 12.63 1.25 4.20
CA LEU A 7 12.77 -0.18 4.45
C LEU A 7 12.19 -0.99 3.29
N SER A 8 12.85 -2.09 2.96
CA SER A 8 12.24 -3.16 2.19
C SER A 8 11.12 -3.83 3.02
N ARG A 9 10.31 -4.63 2.35
CA ARG A 9 9.24 -5.40 2.99
C ARG A 9 9.77 -6.34 4.07
N ILE A 10 10.89 -7.00 3.83
CA ILE A 10 11.52 -7.92 4.80
C ILE A 10 11.97 -7.15 6.04
N GLU A 11 12.70 -6.05 5.85
CA GLU A 11 13.15 -5.19 6.95
C GLU A 11 11.97 -4.64 7.78
N TYR A 12 10.88 -4.24 7.11
CA TYR A 12 9.65 -3.81 7.77
C TYR A 12 9.05 -4.91 8.65
N PHE A 13 8.87 -6.13 8.11
CA PHE A 13 8.34 -7.25 8.90
C PHE A 13 9.25 -7.57 10.08
N THR A 14 10.56 -7.63 9.87
CA THR A 14 11.53 -7.91 10.94
C THR A 14 11.40 -6.88 12.07
N GLN A 15 11.45 -5.58 11.76
CA GLN A 15 11.37 -4.53 12.78
C GLN A 15 10.04 -4.56 13.55
N LEU A 16 8.93 -4.76 12.84
CA LEU A 16 7.61 -4.79 13.47
C LEU A 16 7.44 -6.04 14.36
N THR A 17 7.92 -7.19 13.90
CA THR A 17 7.90 -8.46 14.65
C THR A 17 8.80 -8.39 15.88
N ASP A 18 10.00 -7.84 15.75
CA ASP A 18 10.94 -7.69 16.87
C ASP A 18 10.38 -6.75 17.94
N PHE A 19 9.74 -5.64 17.53
CA PHE A 19 9.05 -4.79 18.48
C PHE A 19 7.90 -5.54 19.16
N ALA A 20 7.02 -6.19 18.42
CA ALA A 20 5.88 -6.91 18.97
C ALA A 20 6.30 -8.05 19.91
N ARG A 21 7.46 -8.69 19.68
CA ARG A 21 8.01 -9.77 20.54
C ARG A 21 8.32 -9.28 21.95
N THR A 22 8.71 -8.03 22.11
CA THR A 22 9.11 -7.44 23.40
C THR A 22 8.08 -6.50 23.98
N ALA A 23 7.09 -6.08 23.22
CA ALA A 23 6.05 -5.13 23.63
C ALA A 23 5.25 -5.65 24.82
N LYS A 24 4.97 -4.76 25.77
CA LYS A 24 4.34 -5.03 27.08
C LYS A 24 3.39 -3.90 27.45
N LYS A 25 2.82 -3.96 28.65
CA LYS A 25 1.94 -2.90 29.20
C LYS A 25 2.60 -1.52 29.09
N GLY A 26 1.88 -0.58 28.49
CA GLY A 26 2.34 0.78 28.18
C GLY A 26 2.86 0.95 26.76
N ASP A 27 3.17 -0.15 26.04
CA ASP A 27 3.54 -0.08 24.65
C ASP A 27 2.32 -0.11 23.73
N THR A 28 2.46 0.49 22.55
CA THR A 28 1.39 0.66 21.58
C THR A 28 1.83 0.11 20.22
N VAL A 29 0.98 -0.73 19.62
CA VAL A 29 1.18 -1.26 18.26
C VAL A 29 -0.10 -1.06 17.44
N TYR A 30 -0.02 -0.34 16.33
CA TYR A 30 -1.09 -0.26 15.33
C TYR A 30 -0.59 -0.83 14.02
N VAL A 31 -1.45 -1.58 13.34
CA VAL A 31 -1.17 -2.11 11.98
C VAL A 31 -2.41 -1.96 11.12
N ALA A 32 -2.30 -1.25 10.00
CA ALA A 32 -3.35 -1.13 8.99
C ALA A 32 -2.94 -1.83 7.71
N THR A 33 -3.83 -2.64 7.14
CA THR A 33 -3.58 -3.40 5.92
C THR A 33 -4.87 -3.66 5.12
N MET A 34 -4.77 -3.71 3.79
CA MET A 34 -5.85 -4.23 2.95
C MET A 34 -5.71 -5.74 2.75
N GLY A 35 -4.50 -6.22 2.53
CA GLY A 35 -4.22 -7.65 2.31
C GLY A 35 -3.83 -8.35 3.60
N PHE A 36 -4.48 -9.48 3.91
CA PHE A 36 -4.23 -10.26 5.12
C PHE A 36 -4.14 -11.74 4.77
N LYS A 37 -2.90 -12.28 4.76
CA LYS A 37 -2.60 -13.67 4.37
C LYS A 37 -1.68 -14.32 5.41
N PRO A 38 -2.23 -14.76 6.56
CA PRO A 38 -1.44 -15.33 7.66
C PRO A 38 -0.81 -16.69 7.35
N VAL A 39 -1.03 -17.24 6.16
CA VAL A 39 -0.38 -18.49 5.70
C VAL A 39 1.11 -18.30 5.37
N TYR A 40 1.58 -17.08 5.17
CA TYR A 40 3.00 -16.81 4.95
C TYR A 40 3.73 -16.65 6.28
N GLU A 41 4.86 -17.33 6.44
CA GLU A 41 5.61 -17.35 7.71
C GLU A 41 5.92 -15.98 8.32
N PRO A 42 6.45 -14.98 7.59
CA PRO A 42 6.71 -13.67 8.19
C PRO A 42 5.44 -12.98 8.70
N VAL A 43 4.30 -13.23 8.05
CA VAL A 43 3.00 -12.68 8.47
C VAL A 43 2.46 -13.44 9.68
N ASN A 44 2.58 -14.77 9.65
CA ASN A 44 2.15 -15.62 10.76
C ASN A 44 2.96 -15.30 12.04
N ASP A 45 4.29 -15.23 11.95
CA ASP A 45 5.14 -14.88 13.09
C ASP A 45 4.74 -13.51 13.66
N LEU A 46 4.58 -12.48 12.80
CA LEU A 46 4.10 -11.18 13.25
C LEU A 46 2.77 -11.27 14.00
N ILE A 47 1.80 -12.02 13.50
CA ILE A 47 0.48 -12.18 14.14
C ILE A 47 0.64 -12.86 15.49
N GLN A 48 1.45 -13.91 15.61
CA GLN A 48 1.71 -14.59 16.88
C GLN A 48 2.39 -13.65 17.88
N GLN A 49 3.33 -12.80 17.45
CA GLN A 49 3.96 -11.80 18.33
C GLN A 49 2.98 -10.71 18.74
N LEU A 50 2.06 -10.27 17.86
CA LEU A 50 1.00 -9.31 18.23
C LEU A 50 0.02 -9.91 19.26
N ILE A 51 -0.35 -11.19 19.12
CA ILE A 51 -1.14 -11.93 20.12
C ILE A 51 -0.38 -11.96 21.46
N GLY A 52 0.92 -12.31 21.43
CA GLY A 52 1.77 -12.30 22.60
C GLY A 52 1.88 -10.93 23.25
N ALA A 53 2.06 -9.86 22.48
CA ALA A 53 2.11 -8.48 22.95
C ALA A 53 0.80 -8.06 23.65
N ALA A 54 -0.35 -8.37 23.04
CA ALA A 54 -1.66 -8.09 23.64
C ALA A 54 -1.85 -8.81 24.98
N ARG A 55 -1.47 -10.09 25.07
CA ARG A 55 -1.49 -10.86 26.32
C ARG A 55 -0.57 -10.28 27.41
N ARG A 56 0.55 -9.66 27.01
CA ARG A 56 1.44 -8.94 27.94
C ARG A 56 0.94 -7.53 28.31
N GLY A 57 -0.24 -7.14 27.81
CA GLY A 57 -0.90 -5.87 28.12
C GLY A 57 -0.50 -4.70 27.25
N ALA A 58 0.20 -4.91 26.13
CA ALA A 58 0.41 -3.88 25.14
C ALA A 58 -0.92 -3.50 24.45
N GLN A 59 -1.08 -2.24 24.07
CA GLN A 59 -2.20 -1.78 23.29
C GLN A 59 -2.00 -2.16 21.82
N VAL A 60 -2.61 -3.26 21.39
CA VAL A 60 -2.52 -3.75 20.02
C VAL A 60 -3.81 -3.42 19.27
N THR A 61 -3.70 -2.74 18.12
CA THR A 61 -4.83 -2.42 17.24
C THR A 61 -4.51 -2.81 15.80
N VAL A 62 -5.37 -3.62 15.17
CA VAL A 62 -5.21 -4.08 13.80
C VAL A 62 -6.41 -3.66 12.96
N LEU A 63 -6.16 -2.90 11.88
CA LEU A 63 -7.16 -2.52 10.90
C LEU A 63 -7.00 -3.40 9.66
N ILE A 64 -8.06 -4.11 9.29
CA ILE A 64 -8.06 -4.99 8.11
C ILE A 64 -9.23 -4.59 7.22
N ASP A 65 -9.00 -4.31 5.93
CA ASP A 65 -10.12 -4.07 5.02
C ASP A 65 -10.93 -5.36 4.81
N ALA A 66 -12.26 -5.24 4.77
CA ALA A 66 -13.15 -6.37 4.55
C ALA A 66 -12.88 -7.13 3.25
N PHE A 67 -12.20 -6.50 2.30
CA PHE A 67 -11.73 -7.11 1.06
C PHE A 67 -10.79 -8.32 1.32
N ALA A 68 -9.99 -8.30 2.38
CA ALA A 68 -9.12 -9.41 2.76
C ALA A 68 -9.88 -10.73 2.96
N PHE A 69 -11.17 -10.64 3.32
CA PHE A 69 -12.04 -11.80 3.57
C PHE A 69 -12.92 -12.18 2.37
N SER A 70 -12.88 -11.39 1.28
CA SER A 70 -13.63 -11.67 0.04
C SER A 70 -12.79 -12.30 -1.07
N HIS A 71 -11.47 -12.41 -0.86
CA HIS A 71 -10.53 -12.94 -1.85
C HIS A 71 -9.85 -14.21 -1.37
N PRO A 72 -9.80 -15.25 -2.23
CA PRO A 72 -9.02 -16.45 -1.96
C PRO A 72 -7.53 -16.15 -1.98
N ASP A 73 -6.76 -16.98 -1.27
CA ASP A 73 -5.32 -16.90 -1.30
C ASP A 73 -4.79 -17.19 -2.70
N GLY A 74 -3.87 -16.35 -3.18
CA GLY A 74 -3.14 -16.56 -4.43
C GLY A 74 -3.58 -15.75 -5.64
N THR A 75 -4.74 -15.08 -5.60
CA THR A 75 -5.17 -14.22 -6.70
C THR A 75 -5.52 -12.83 -6.19
N GLU A 76 -4.77 -11.81 -6.57
CA GLU A 76 -5.08 -10.42 -6.22
C GLU A 76 -6.34 -9.90 -6.95
N VAL A 77 -6.69 -10.54 -8.06
CA VAL A 77 -7.94 -10.32 -8.79
C VAL A 77 -8.39 -11.66 -9.36
N GLY A 78 -9.23 -12.39 -8.63
CA GLY A 78 -9.88 -13.61 -9.13
C GLY A 78 -11.32 -13.32 -9.55
N PRO A 79 -11.77 -13.83 -10.71
CA PRO A 79 -13.17 -13.74 -11.04
C PRO A 79 -14.01 -14.66 -10.14
N LEU A 80 -15.27 -14.34 -9.98
CA LEU A 80 -16.29 -15.04 -9.21
C LEU A 80 -16.64 -16.46 -9.74
N TRP A 81 -15.76 -17.10 -10.50
CA TRP A 81 -15.99 -18.40 -11.15
C TRP A 81 -15.19 -19.48 -10.43
N TYR A 82 -15.86 -20.24 -9.58
CA TYR A 82 -15.24 -21.28 -8.74
C TYR A 82 -15.51 -22.69 -9.25
N SER A 83 -14.45 -23.51 -9.32
CA SER A 83 -14.60 -24.96 -9.35
C SER A 83 -14.88 -25.52 -7.93
N ARG A 84 -15.51 -26.68 -7.81
CA ARG A 84 -15.82 -27.31 -6.52
C ARG A 84 -14.58 -27.62 -5.65
N SER A 85 -13.43 -27.91 -6.27
CA SER A 85 -12.17 -28.16 -5.56
C SER A 85 -11.57 -26.86 -4.98
N LEU A 86 -11.75 -25.75 -5.68
CA LEU A 86 -11.34 -24.43 -5.22
C LEU A 86 -12.13 -24.01 -3.98
N THR A 87 -13.42 -24.31 -3.91
CA THR A 87 -14.30 -23.94 -2.80
C THR A 87 -13.86 -24.54 -1.44
N ALA A 88 -13.33 -25.75 -1.43
CA ALA A 88 -12.86 -26.39 -0.20
C ALA A 88 -11.55 -25.77 0.31
N THR A 89 -10.63 -25.41 -0.60
CA THR A 89 -9.38 -24.71 -0.26
C THR A 89 -9.67 -23.28 0.23
N LEU A 90 -10.58 -22.59 -0.44
CA LEU A 90 -11.06 -21.26 -0.03
C LEU A 90 -11.69 -21.29 1.36
N SER A 91 -12.53 -22.28 1.64
CA SER A 91 -13.16 -22.40 2.96
C SER A 91 -12.13 -22.56 4.08
N ARG A 92 -11.04 -23.30 3.85
CA ARG A 92 -9.95 -23.47 4.83
C ARG A 92 -9.17 -22.16 5.05
N ALA A 93 -8.81 -21.46 3.97
CA ALA A 93 -8.10 -20.20 4.04
C ALA A 93 -8.92 -19.12 4.77
N PHE A 94 -10.23 -19.04 4.50
CA PHE A 94 -11.12 -18.14 5.23
C PHE A 94 -11.26 -18.49 6.69
N LYS A 95 -11.40 -19.77 7.02
CA LYS A 95 -11.45 -20.24 8.41
C LYS A 95 -10.18 -19.87 9.17
N TYR A 96 -9.01 -20.04 8.56
CA TYR A 96 -7.74 -19.69 9.17
C TYR A 96 -7.60 -18.16 9.41
N LYS A 97 -7.97 -17.34 8.42
CA LYS A 97 -7.99 -15.87 8.60
C LYS A 97 -8.93 -15.45 9.72
N ALA A 98 -10.13 -16.03 9.76
CA ALA A 98 -11.11 -15.76 10.81
C ALA A 98 -10.58 -16.18 12.19
N GLN A 99 -9.92 -17.34 12.27
CA GLN A 99 -9.28 -17.82 13.50
C GLN A 99 -8.21 -16.85 13.98
N CYS A 100 -7.30 -16.40 13.13
CA CYS A 100 -6.28 -15.41 13.51
C CYS A 100 -6.89 -14.11 14.05
N VAL A 101 -8.01 -13.65 13.47
CA VAL A 101 -8.73 -12.46 13.96
C VAL A 101 -9.35 -12.72 15.35
N ASN A 102 -9.90 -13.90 15.56
CA ASN A 102 -10.49 -14.29 16.85
C ASN A 102 -9.39 -14.41 17.91
N ASP A 103 -8.27 -15.06 17.61
CA ASP A 103 -7.15 -15.23 18.54
C ASP A 103 -6.56 -13.86 18.96
N LEU A 104 -6.47 -12.90 18.04
CA LEU A 104 -6.08 -11.52 18.37
C LEU A 104 -7.07 -10.88 19.35
N ARG A 105 -8.37 -11.02 19.11
CA ARG A 105 -9.42 -10.46 19.98
C ARG A 105 -9.42 -11.09 21.37
N GLU A 106 -9.33 -12.42 21.43
CA GLU A 106 -9.24 -13.18 22.66
C GLU A 106 -8.00 -12.83 23.49
N ALA A 107 -6.91 -12.45 22.82
CA ALA A 107 -5.71 -11.95 23.46
C ALA A 107 -5.85 -10.50 23.99
N GLY A 108 -6.96 -9.80 23.71
CA GLY A 108 -7.20 -8.42 24.12
C GLY A 108 -6.86 -7.37 23.08
N ALA A 109 -6.49 -7.77 21.83
CA ALA A 109 -6.25 -6.82 20.77
C ALA A 109 -7.55 -6.25 20.18
N THR A 110 -7.55 -4.96 19.81
CA THR A 110 -8.62 -4.33 19.05
C THR A 110 -8.48 -4.66 17.56
N VAL A 111 -9.44 -5.41 16.99
CA VAL A 111 -9.44 -5.70 15.54
C VAL A 111 -10.62 -5.01 14.88
N ILE A 112 -10.31 -4.04 14.00
CA ILE A 112 -11.26 -3.22 13.24
C ILE A 112 -11.31 -3.74 11.81
N ILE A 113 -12.46 -4.28 11.40
CA ILE A 113 -12.69 -4.63 9.99
C ILE A 113 -13.27 -3.40 9.30
N THR A 114 -12.48 -2.77 8.42
CA THR A 114 -12.90 -1.54 7.73
C THR A 114 -13.76 -1.83 6.49
N ASN A 115 -14.60 -0.88 6.13
CA ASN A 115 -15.45 -0.90 4.93
C ASN A 115 -16.29 -2.18 4.80
N LYS A 116 -16.90 -2.63 5.90
CA LYS A 116 -17.79 -3.79 5.89
C LYS A 116 -18.88 -3.59 4.84
N PRO A 117 -19.11 -4.57 3.95
CA PRO A 117 -20.12 -4.44 2.90
C PRO A 117 -21.53 -4.28 3.50
N ARG A 118 -22.36 -3.49 2.82
CA ARG A 118 -23.75 -3.24 3.25
C ARG A 118 -24.62 -4.47 3.05
N PHE A 119 -24.36 -5.23 1.98
CA PHE A 119 -25.07 -6.44 1.60
C PHE A 119 -24.07 -7.51 1.18
N ARG A 120 -24.48 -8.79 1.27
CA ARG A 120 -23.66 -9.96 0.89
C ARG A 120 -23.12 -9.90 -0.55
N PHE A 121 -23.82 -9.22 -1.45
CA PHE A 121 -23.47 -9.05 -2.86
C PHE A 121 -23.02 -7.63 -3.22
N ALA A 122 -22.67 -6.79 -2.24
CA ALA A 122 -22.11 -5.48 -2.53
C ALA A 122 -20.80 -5.63 -3.33
N ASN A 123 -20.58 -4.68 -4.27
CA ASN A 123 -19.37 -4.68 -5.10
C ASN A 123 -18.12 -4.73 -4.21
N PRO A 124 -17.33 -5.83 -4.25
CA PRO A 124 -16.17 -5.99 -3.38
C PRO A 124 -15.02 -5.03 -3.73
N VAL A 125 -15.09 -4.38 -4.91
CA VAL A 125 -13.99 -3.54 -5.43
C VAL A 125 -14.19 -2.07 -5.09
N ALA A 126 -15.42 -1.60 -4.85
CA ALA A 126 -15.72 -0.19 -4.61
C ALA A 126 -15.60 0.18 -3.12
N GLY A 127 -15.06 1.37 -2.83
CA GLY A 127 -15.02 1.93 -1.49
C GLY A 127 -14.09 1.17 -0.54
N ARG A 128 -12.94 0.69 -0.99
CA ARG A 128 -11.96 -0.05 -0.20
C ARG A 128 -11.03 0.86 0.59
N SER A 129 -10.47 0.35 1.69
CA SER A 129 -9.33 0.95 2.36
C SER A 129 -8.05 0.26 1.90
N HIS A 130 -7.31 0.94 1.07
CA HIS A 130 -5.98 0.49 0.63
C HIS A 130 -4.85 1.07 1.50
N ILE A 131 -5.22 1.70 2.61
CA ILE A 131 -4.32 2.33 3.57
C ILE A 131 -3.42 1.28 4.23
N LYS A 132 -2.12 1.58 4.30
CA LYS A 132 -1.12 0.74 4.93
C LYS A 132 -0.17 1.58 5.77
N PHE A 133 -0.23 1.38 7.07
CA PHE A 133 0.71 1.96 8.02
C PHE A 133 0.89 1.03 9.22
N ALA A 134 1.96 1.25 9.97
CA ALA A 134 2.10 0.72 11.32
C ALA A 134 2.62 1.81 12.27
N ILE A 135 2.36 1.62 13.55
CA ILE A 135 2.90 2.45 14.62
C ILE A 135 3.45 1.52 15.69
N THR A 136 4.67 1.78 16.16
CA THR A 136 5.28 1.12 17.31
C THR A 136 5.70 2.21 18.30
N ASN A 137 4.91 2.42 19.35
CA ASN A 137 5.01 3.58 20.24
C ASN A 137 4.93 4.90 19.44
N ARG A 138 6.07 5.51 19.10
CA ARG A 138 6.16 6.79 18.35
C ARG A 138 6.78 6.64 16.97
N ASP A 139 7.24 5.44 16.62
CA ASP A 139 7.74 5.18 15.25
C ASP A 139 6.57 4.91 14.33
N VAL A 140 6.54 5.56 13.19
CA VAL A 140 5.46 5.46 12.19
C VAL A 140 6.01 4.92 10.88
N TYR A 141 5.37 3.90 10.34
CA TYR A 141 5.70 3.23 9.09
C TYR A 141 4.58 3.50 8.08
N ILE A 142 4.90 4.05 6.90
CA ILE A 142 3.94 4.36 5.84
C ILE A 142 4.47 3.83 4.51
N GLY A 143 3.65 3.15 3.72
CA GLY A 143 4.08 2.65 2.41
C GLY A 143 3.13 1.67 1.75
N GLY A 144 3.70 0.74 0.97
CA GLY A 144 2.95 -0.21 0.14
C GLY A 144 2.67 -1.57 0.81
N CYS A 145 3.36 -1.92 1.91
CA CYS A 145 3.39 -3.29 2.42
C CYS A 145 2.05 -3.75 3.03
N ASN A 146 1.47 -4.78 2.43
CA ASN A 146 0.37 -5.55 3.01
C ASN A 146 0.90 -6.68 3.90
N LEU A 147 0.08 -7.22 4.79
CA LEU A 147 0.34 -8.49 5.48
C LEU A 147 0.07 -9.68 4.54
N THR A 148 0.93 -9.83 3.53
CA THR A 148 0.80 -10.85 2.47
C THR A 148 2.17 -11.41 2.08
N ASP A 149 2.34 -12.00 0.90
CA ASP A 149 3.57 -12.60 0.39
C ASP A 149 4.81 -11.71 0.64
N PRO A 150 5.83 -12.20 1.37
CA PRO A 150 7.03 -11.44 1.71
C PRO A 150 7.98 -11.19 0.52
N HIS A 151 7.82 -11.93 -0.58
CA HIS A 151 8.73 -11.86 -1.73
C HIS A 151 8.42 -10.75 -2.73
N GLN A 152 7.38 -9.97 -2.49
CA GLN A 152 7.05 -8.81 -3.33
C GLN A 152 8.07 -7.68 -3.14
N VAL A 153 8.40 -6.97 -4.22
CA VAL A 153 9.18 -5.73 -4.17
C VAL A 153 8.29 -4.64 -3.61
N ASP A 154 8.59 -4.15 -2.42
CA ASP A 154 7.78 -3.15 -1.73
C ASP A 154 8.63 -2.29 -0.80
N ALA A 155 8.08 -1.19 -0.31
CA ALA A 155 8.79 -0.28 0.56
C ALA A 155 7.87 0.38 1.60
N MET A 156 8.46 0.67 2.76
CA MET A 156 7.88 1.51 3.81
C MET A 156 8.89 2.59 4.19
N VAL A 157 8.45 3.83 4.33
CA VAL A 157 9.25 4.85 5.01
C VAL A 157 8.98 4.78 6.50
N VAL A 158 10.03 4.97 7.30
CA VAL A 158 9.91 4.98 8.77
C VAL A 158 10.20 6.38 9.29
N ARG A 159 9.29 6.92 10.05
CA ARG A 159 9.46 8.14 10.82
C ARG A 159 9.75 7.75 12.27
N ARG A 160 11.01 7.93 12.67
CA ARG A 160 11.47 7.55 14.01
C ARG A 160 11.10 8.61 15.02
N ASN A 161 10.55 8.17 16.17
CA ASN A 161 10.16 9.03 17.28
C ASN A 161 9.36 10.27 16.83
N ASP A 162 8.31 10.03 16.03
CA ASP A 162 7.42 11.07 15.51
C ASP A 162 6.04 11.00 16.19
N PRO A 163 5.87 11.65 17.33
CA PRO A 163 4.61 11.65 18.07
C PRO A 163 3.49 12.40 17.33
N GLU A 164 3.83 13.35 16.44
CA GLU A 164 2.85 14.09 15.65
C GLU A 164 2.19 13.19 14.62
N ALA A 165 2.99 12.52 13.78
CA ALA A 165 2.48 11.58 12.80
C ALA A 165 1.76 10.39 13.46
N ALA A 166 2.30 9.87 14.59
CA ALA A 166 1.67 8.80 15.34
C ALA A 166 0.28 9.24 15.84
N LYS A 167 0.17 10.43 16.45
CA LYS A 167 -1.12 10.96 16.93
C LYS A 167 -2.13 11.11 15.81
N ILE A 168 -1.75 11.66 14.66
CA ILE A 168 -2.65 11.80 13.49
C ILE A 168 -3.23 10.45 13.08
N LEU A 169 -2.40 9.40 13.00
CA LEU A 169 -2.85 8.08 12.58
C LEU A 169 -3.64 7.33 13.67
N ILE A 170 -3.35 7.57 14.94
CA ILE A 170 -4.15 7.06 16.07
C ILE A 170 -5.54 7.72 16.07
N ASP A 171 -5.60 9.05 15.94
CA ASP A 171 -6.86 9.80 15.86
C ASP A 171 -7.67 9.38 14.61
N PHE A 172 -7.01 9.18 13.47
CA PHE A 172 -7.63 8.61 12.27
C PHE A 172 -8.23 7.24 12.55
N THR A 173 -7.47 6.35 13.21
CA THR A 173 -7.94 5.01 13.56
C THR A 173 -9.17 5.06 14.48
N ALA A 174 -9.18 5.94 15.47
CA ALA A 174 -10.32 6.14 16.36
C ALA A 174 -11.58 6.63 15.60
N LYS A 175 -11.40 7.58 14.67
CA LYS A 175 -12.49 8.04 13.79
C LYS A 175 -13.05 6.91 12.92
N VAL A 176 -12.17 6.07 12.36
CA VAL A 176 -12.60 4.90 11.56
C VAL A 176 -13.36 3.90 12.42
N ALA A 177 -12.90 3.64 13.66
CA ALA A 177 -13.58 2.73 14.59
C ALA A 177 -14.99 3.23 14.97
N ALA A 178 -15.16 4.54 15.13
CA ALA A 178 -16.44 5.17 15.47
C ALA A 178 -17.40 5.33 14.27
N ALA A 179 -16.86 5.33 13.04
CA ALA A 179 -17.66 5.55 11.85
C ALA A 179 -18.59 4.35 11.54
N PRO A 180 -19.77 4.58 10.96
CA PRO A 180 -20.68 3.51 10.52
C PRO A 180 -19.97 2.49 9.63
N ARG A 181 -20.05 1.20 9.99
CA ARG A 181 -19.38 0.09 9.29
C ARG A 181 -17.85 0.25 9.18
N ASN A 182 -17.24 1.05 10.06
CA ASN A 182 -15.82 1.39 10.06
C ASN A 182 -15.36 1.91 8.68
N THR A 183 -16.17 2.78 8.06
CA THR A 183 -15.94 3.27 6.70
C THR A 183 -15.03 4.48 6.72
N VAL A 184 -13.87 4.41 6.09
CA VAL A 184 -12.88 5.49 6.04
C VAL A 184 -13.48 6.79 5.50
N ARG A 185 -14.27 6.72 4.42
CA ARG A 185 -14.93 7.89 3.83
C ARG A 185 -15.82 8.65 4.83
N LEU A 186 -16.56 7.92 5.67
CA LEU A 186 -17.41 8.55 6.69
C LEU A 186 -16.60 9.07 7.88
N ALA A 187 -15.51 8.39 8.22
CA ALA A 187 -14.59 8.82 9.26
C ALA A 187 -13.90 10.16 8.95
N LEU A 188 -13.75 10.48 7.67
CA LEU A 188 -13.14 11.71 7.15
C LEU A 188 -14.17 12.69 6.55
N ASP A 189 -15.46 12.48 6.76
CA ASP A 189 -16.55 13.32 6.20
C ASP A 189 -16.45 13.53 4.69
N GLY A 190 -15.90 12.54 3.98
CA GLY A 190 -15.65 12.59 2.53
C GLY A 190 -14.63 13.62 2.09
N ARG A 191 -13.73 14.05 2.97
CA ARG A 191 -12.67 15.01 2.67
C ARG A 191 -11.31 14.38 2.87
N ASP A 192 -10.39 14.58 1.91
CA ASP A 192 -9.02 14.16 2.06
C ASP A 192 -8.33 14.97 3.17
N SER A 193 -7.45 14.31 3.91
CA SER A 193 -6.64 14.94 4.94
C SER A 193 -5.24 15.20 4.40
N VAL A 194 -4.78 16.45 4.49
CA VAL A 194 -3.43 16.87 4.10
C VAL A 194 -2.82 17.62 5.27
N VAL A 195 -1.74 17.07 5.83
CA VAL A 195 -1.07 17.65 7.00
C VAL A 195 0.42 17.80 6.73
N THR A 196 0.93 19.03 6.86
CA THR A 196 2.38 19.28 6.85
C THR A 196 2.92 19.04 8.24
N LEU A 197 3.87 18.12 8.36
CA LEU A 197 4.53 17.74 9.61
C LEU A 197 5.67 18.70 9.92
N GLY A 198 6.12 18.73 11.18
CA GLY A 198 7.12 19.69 11.65
C GLY A 198 8.47 19.70 10.92
N ASP A 199 8.82 18.62 10.19
CA ASP A 199 10.01 18.53 9.35
C ASP A 199 9.77 18.91 7.87
N GLY A 200 8.56 19.40 7.55
CA GLY A 200 8.17 19.79 6.19
C GLY A 200 7.67 18.63 5.32
N ALA A 201 7.63 17.39 5.82
CA ALA A 201 6.98 16.30 5.12
C ALA A 201 5.46 16.50 5.09
N THR A 202 4.80 16.03 4.04
CA THR A 202 3.34 16.13 3.93
C THR A 202 2.70 14.74 3.97
N LEU A 203 1.91 14.49 4.99
CA LEU A 203 1.08 13.30 5.13
C LEU A 203 -0.26 13.53 4.43
N ILE A 204 -0.64 12.62 3.53
CA ILE A 204 -1.89 12.70 2.75
C ILE A 204 -2.68 11.42 2.99
N ILE A 205 -3.96 11.57 3.35
CA ILE A 205 -4.92 10.47 3.46
C ILE A 205 -6.10 10.78 2.57
N ASP A 206 -6.26 10.04 1.48
CA ASP A 206 -7.43 10.11 0.62
C ASP A 206 -8.63 9.44 1.31
N ALA A 207 -9.75 10.14 1.38
CA ALA A 207 -10.97 9.66 2.02
C ALA A 207 -11.70 8.55 1.23
N GLY A 208 -11.27 8.26 0.01
CA GLY A 208 -11.95 7.32 -0.87
C GLY A 208 -13.20 7.91 -1.51
N VAL A 209 -13.16 9.16 -1.91
CA VAL A 209 -14.20 9.80 -2.72
C VAL A 209 -14.05 9.39 -4.19
N ARG A 210 -15.14 8.95 -4.81
CA ARG A 210 -15.09 8.54 -6.21
C ARG A 210 -14.63 9.68 -7.13
N ARG A 211 -13.70 9.35 -8.04
CA ARG A 211 -13.13 10.27 -9.03
C ARG A 211 -12.33 11.43 -8.43
N HIS A 212 -11.94 11.31 -7.16
CA HIS A 212 -11.11 12.29 -6.48
C HIS A 212 -9.99 11.58 -5.71
N SER A 213 -8.76 12.08 -5.83
CA SER A 213 -7.59 11.66 -5.05
C SER A 213 -6.58 12.80 -5.00
N THR A 214 -6.32 13.29 -3.81
CA THR A 214 -5.29 14.31 -3.57
C THR A 214 -3.90 13.72 -3.81
N ILE A 215 -3.68 12.43 -3.51
CA ILE A 215 -2.40 11.76 -3.77
C ILE A 215 -2.12 11.72 -5.28
N GLU A 216 -3.10 11.32 -6.12
CA GLU A 216 -2.93 11.32 -7.58
C GLU A 216 -2.65 12.72 -8.11
N GLN A 217 -3.40 13.72 -7.67
CA GLN A 217 -3.20 15.12 -8.09
C GLN A 217 -1.81 15.62 -7.72
N THR A 218 -1.35 15.36 -6.50
CA THR A 218 0.00 15.72 -6.02
C THR A 218 1.08 15.04 -6.87
N ALA A 219 0.90 13.75 -7.18
CA ALA A 219 1.82 13.01 -8.04
C ALA A 219 1.90 13.60 -9.46
N LEU A 220 0.75 13.90 -10.09
CA LEU A 220 0.71 14.50 -11.41
C LEU A 220 1.32 15.91 -11.44
N GLN A 221 1.13 16.69 -10.38
CA GLN A 221 1.76 18.01 -10.23
C GLN A 221 3.28 17.89 -10.09
N ALA A 222 3.78 16.93 -9.28
CA ALA A 222 5.21 16.69 -9.13
C ALA A 222 5.85 16.33 -10.49
N ILE A 223 5.25 15.41 -11.26
CA ILE A 223 5.73 15.06 -12.61
C ILE A 223 5.68 16.27 -13.56
N THR A 224 4.64 17.10 -13.47
CA THR A 224 4.49 18.28 -14.31
C THR A 224 5.59 19.31 -14.04
N LYS A 225 6.01 19.45 -12.79
CA LYS A 225 7.06 20.41 -12.35
C LYS A 225 8.47 19.86 -12.55
N ALA A 226 8.63 18.55 -12.71
CA ALA A 226 9.94 17.92 -12.86
C ALA A 226 10.71 18.47 -14.08
N SER A 227 12.01 18.70 -13.87
CA SER A 227 12.94 19.25 -14.85
C SER A 227 14.10 18.34 -15.19
N ARG A 228 14.41 17.36 -14.35
CA ARG A 228 15.56 16.46 -14.50
C ARG A 228 15.12 15.02 -14.74
N ASN A 229 14.43 14.44 -13.77
CA ASN A 229 14.04 13.03 -13.83
C ASN A 229 12.70 12.75 -13.15
N VAL A 230 12.04 11.71 -13.63
CA VAL A 230 10.89 11.07 -13.00
C VAL A 230 11.14 9.56 -12.94
N PHE A 231 11.09 9.00 -11.73
CA PHE A 231 11.12 7.56 -11.50
C PHE A 231 9.84 7.15 -10.78
N ILE A 232 9.14 6.14 -11.32
CA ILE A 232 7.88 5.68 -10.73
C ILE A 232 7.82 4.15 -10.70
N THR A 233 7.37 3.59 -9.58
CA THR A 233 7.05 2.18 -9.45
C THR A 233 5.53 1.99 -9.32
N LEU A 234 5.01 0.97 -10.00
CA LEU A 234 3.58 0.72 -10.16
C LEU A 234 3.29 -0.79 -10.07
N GLN A 235 2.22 -1.16 -9.42
CA GLN A 235 1.74 -2.54 -9.49
C GLN A 235 1.17 -2.88 -10.87
N TYR A 236 0.52 -1.91 -11.51
CA TYR A 236 -0.14 -2.03 -12.81
C TYR A 236 0.50 -1.14 -13.86
N PRO A 237 0.38 -1.45 -15.16
CA PRO A 237 0.82 -0.55 -16.21
C PRO A 237 0.19 0.84 -16.07
N PRO A 238 0.95 1.92 -16.26
CA PRO A 238 0.39 3.27 -16.20
C PRO A 238 -0.59 3.51 -17.35
N TYR A 239 -1.65 4.27 -17.10
CA TYR A 239 -2.63 4.68 -18.11
C TYR A 239 -3.30 6.01 -17.76
N GLY A 240 -4.07 6.58 -18.70
CA GLY A 240 -4.85 7.80 -18.48
C GLY A 240 -3.98 9.04 -18.26
N ALA A 241 -4.33 9.83 -17.24
CA ALA A 241 -3.67 11.11 -16.94
C ALA A 241 -2.18 10.94 -16.61
N LEU A 242 -1.79 9.85 -15.94
CA LEU A 242 -0.39 9.58 -15.61
C LEU A 242 0.46 9.43 -16.88
N VAL A 243 0.02 8.60 -17.85
CA VAL A 243 0.73 8.41 -19.12
C VAL A 243 0.86 9.73 -19.87
N ALA A 244 -0.23 10.49 -19.97
CA ALA A 244 -0.22 11.78 -20.66
C ALA A 244 0.74 12.79 -19.97
N THR A 245 0.86 12.74 -18.65
CA THR A 245 1.75 13.63 -17.90
C THR A 245 3.22 13.21 -18.04
N LEU A 246 3.51 11.90 -17.99
CA LEU A 246 4.85 11.37 -18.28
C LEU A 246 5.29 11.69 -19.71
N ASP A 247 4.41 11.55 -20.72
CA ASP A 247 4.73 11.92 -22.11
C ASP A 247 5.06 13.41 -22.23
N ARG A 248 4.29 14.29 -21.60
CA ARG A 248 4.58 15.73 -21.56
C ARG A 248 5.93 16.03 -20.89
N ALA A 249 6.25 15.37 -19.77
CA ALA A 249 7.55 15.52 -19.11
C ALA A 249 8.70 15.11 -20.03
N ARG A 250 8.57 13.97 -20.70
CA ARG A 250 9.55 13.50 -21.66
C ARG A 250 9.76 14.45 -22.84
N ARG A 251 8.69 15.05 -23.36
CA ARG A 251 8.81 16.09 -24.43
C ARG A 251 9.55 17.34 -23.98
N ARG A 252 9.67 17.54 -22.67
CA ARG A 252 10.54 18.57 -22.07
C ARG A 252 11.97 18.07 -21.78
N ASN A 253 12.36 16.92 -22.32
CA ASN A 253 13.64 16.25 -22.06
C ASN A 253 13.86 15.79 -20.61
N VAL A 254 12.78 15.56 -19.84
CA VAL A 254 12.87 14.93 -18.52
C VAL A 254 13.07 13.43 -18.69
N ALA A 255 14.09 12.87 -18.03
CA ALA A 255 14.33 11.43 -18.02
C ALA A 255 13.20 10.72 -17.26
N CYS A 256 12.43 9.85 -17.91
CA CYS A 256 11.30 9.17 -17.28
C CYS A 256 11.51 7.65 -17.26
N THR A 257 11.45 7.05 -16.07
CA THR A 257 11.50 5.59 -15.87
C THR A 257 10.26 5.14 -15.11
N ALA A 258 9.53 4.17 -15.66
CA ALA A 258 8.39 3.54 -14.99
C ALA A 258 8.60 2.03 -14.90
N LEU A 259 8.52 1.48 -13.69
CA LEU A 259 8.66 0.05 -13.42
C LEU A 259 7.30 -0.52 -13.01
N PHE A 260 6.84 -1.60 -13.67
CA PHE A 260 5.56 -2.23 -13.38
C PHE A 260 5.57 -3.73 -13.75
N ASN A 261 4.53 -4.46 -13.32
CA ASN A 261 4.43 -5.89 -13.62
C ASN A 261 3.96 -6.14 -15.05
N THR A 262 4.47 -7.20 -15.65
CA THR A 262 3.98 -7.70 -16.94
C THR A 262 2.58 -8.31 -16.78
N PRO A 263 1.77 -8.37 -17.87
CA PRO A 263 0.44 -9.00 -17.85
C PRO A 263 0.42 -10.43 -17.33
N GLN A 264 1.49 -11.21 -17.61
CA GLN A 264 1.60 -12.61 -17.20
C GLN A 264 1.65 -12.80 -15.67
N ARG A 265 1.89 -11.74 -14.92
CA ARG A 265 1.91 -11.77 -13.45
C ARG A 265 0.53 -11.71 -12.82
N PHE A 266 -0.51 -11.47 -13.61
CA PHE A 266 -1.88 -11.37 -13.13
C PHE A 266 -2.68 -12.60 -13.53
N ALA A 267 -3.64 -13.00 -12.69
CA ALA A 267 -4.56 -14.08 -13.01
C ALA A 267 -5.51 -13.69 -14.16
N PRO A 268 -5.92 -14.64 -15.03
CA PRO A 268 -7.03 -14.38 -15.96
C PRO A 268 -8.33 -14.05 -15.17
N PRO A 269 -9.15 -13.10 -15.58
CA PRO A 269 -9.14 -12.25 -16.76
C PRO A 269 -8.29 -10.97 -16.63
N ALA A 270 -7.66 -10.70 -15.49
CA ALA A 270 -6.85 -9.50 -15.28
C ALA A 270 -5.69 -9.43 -16.29
N ASN A 271 -5.13 -10.57 -16.70
CA ASN A 271 -4.13 -10.65 -17.75
C ASN A 271 -4.61 -10.07 -19.09
N VAL A 272 -5.86 -10.34 -19.47
CA VAL A 272 -6.42 -9.82 -20.74
C VAL A 272 -6.54 -8.30 -20.69
N LEU A 273 -7.03 -7.77 -19.56
CA LEU A 273 -7.14 -6.32 -19.37
C LEU A 273 -5.75 -5.67 -19.32
N MET A 274 -4.78 -6.29 -18.64
CA MET A 274 -3.41 -5.80 -18.58
C MET A 274 -2.73 -5.86 -19.94
N ALA A 275 -2.90 -6.94 -20.70
CA ALA A 275 -2.39 -7.07 -22.06
C ALA A 275 -2.97 -5.98 -22.98
N ALA A 276 -4.28 -5.77 -22.94
CA ALA A 276 -4.94 -4.72 -23.71
C ALA A 276 -4.44 -3.32 -23.30
N THR A 277 -4.23 -3.07 -22.00
CA THR A 277 -3.68 -1.83 -21.49
C THR A 277 -2.24 -1.63 -21.99
N CYS A 278 -1.39 -2.64 -21.89
CA CYS A 278 -0.01 -2.60 -22.40
C CYS A 278 0.03 -2.35 -23.91
N MET A 279 -0.84 -3.02 -24.70
CA MET A 279 -0.95 -2.80 -26.13
C MET A 279 -1.38 -1.37 -26.47
N ALA A 280 -2.40 -0.84 -25.78
CA ALA A 280 -2.84 0.55 -25.97
C ALA A 280 -1.74 1.55 -25.61
N MET A 281 -0.93 1.26 -24.62
CA MET A 281 0.25 2.03 -24.25
C MET A 281 1.35 1.94 -25.31
N GLN A 282 1.63 0.74 -25.86
CA GLN A 282 2.62 0.56 -26.94
C GLN A 282 2.21 1.28 -28.20
N VAL A 283 0.94 1.28 -28.55
CA VAL A 283 0.40 2.00 -29.72
C VAL A 283 0.50 3.53 -29.54
N ARG A 284 0.19 4.05 -28.35
CA ARG A 284 0.38 5.49 -28.03
C ARG A 284 1.82 5.83 -27.65
N GLY A 285 2.58 4.87 -27.23
CA GLY A 285 3.82 5.04 -26.50
C GLY A 285 5.02 4.31 -27.06
N ARG A 286 5.13 4.03 -28.37
CA ARG A 286 6.48 3.91 -28.98
C ARG A 286 7.36 5.10 -28.61
N ALA A 287 6.77 6.07 -27.99
CA ALA A 287 7.37 7.24 -27.42
C ALA A 287 7.57 7.19 -25.89
N LEU A 288 6.89 6.35 -25.10
CA LEU A 288 7.17 6.15 -23.67
C LEU A 288 8.35 5.20 -23.54
N LEU A 289 9.52 5.74 -23.73
CA LEU A 289 10.79 5.08 -23.64
C LEU A 289 11.05 4.51 -22.27
N ALA A 290 11.80 3.40 -22.24
CA ALA A 290 12.29 2.76 -21.03
C ALA A 290 11.20 2.42 -20.00
N LEU A 291 10.00 2.02 -20.46
CA LEU A 291 9.13 1.22 -19.64
C LEU A 291 9.82 -0.13 -19.46
N ASN A 292 10.69 -0.20 -18.48
CA ASN A 292 11.33 -1.44 -18.10
C ASN A 292 10.25 -2.32 -17.51
N GLU A 293 9.56 -3.09 -18.37
CA GLU A 293 8.77 -4.22 -17.92
C GLU A 293 9.70 -5.12 -17.11
N LEU A 294 9.31 -5.49 -15.89
CA LEU A 294 10.05 -6.46 -15.08
C LEU A 294 9.92 -7.88 -15.66
N ARG A 295 10.08 -8.04 -16.97
CA ARG A 295 9.92 -9.33 -17.70
C ARG A 295 10.82 -10.41 -17.15
N HIS A 296 11.99 -10.03 -16.65
CA HIS A 296 13.00 -10.96 -16.13
C HIS A 296 13.06 -11.01 -14.60
N SER A 297 12.33 -10.15 -13.90
CA SER A 297 12.26 -10.20 -12.44
C SER A 297 11.38 -11.36 -11.99
N ARG A 298 11.94 -12.25 -11.17
CA ARG A 298 11.15 -13.27 -10.44
C ARG A 298 10.30 -12.66 -9.34
N ARG A 299 10.49 -11.38 -9.00
CA ARG A 299 9.80 -10.68 -7.93
C ARG A 299 8.66 -9.84 -8.48
N TYR A 300 7.55 -9.83 -7.77
CA TYR A 300 6.37 -9.04 -8.10
C TYR A 300 6.55 -7.60 -7.59
N MET A 301 6.41 -6.61 -8.49
CA MET A 301 6.45 -5.20 -8.12
C MET A 301 5.15 -4.81 -7.41
N HIS A 302 5.26 -4.41 -6.16
CA HIS A 302 4.13 -3.91 -5.37
C HIS A 302 4.41 -2.54 -4.76
N ALA A 303 5.64 -2.04 -4.82
CA ALA A 303 5.99 -0.70 -4.35
C ALA A 303 5.25 0.38 -5.14
N LYS A 304 4.84 1.43 -4.44
CA LYS A 304 4.17 2.61 -4.97
C LYS A 304 4.99 3.83 -4.59
N ILE A 305 5.97 4.13 -5.42
CA ILE A 305 6.96 5.20 -5.20
C ILE A 305 6.96 6.08 -6.44
N LEU A 306 6.89 7.38 -6.24
CA LEU A 306 7.19 8.38 -7.24
C LEU A 306 8.35 9.24 -6.75
N VAL A 307 9.38 9.35 -7.57
CA VAL A 307 10.42 10.37 -7.45
C VAL A 307 10.30 11.31 -8.64
N ALA A 308 10.20 12.59 -8.37
CA ALA A 308 10.21 13.65 -9.37
C ALA A 308 11.23 14.70 -8.92
N ASP A 309 12.39 14.72 -9.56
CA ASP A 309 13.59 15.46 -9.10
C ASP A 309 13.92 15.12 -7.63
N ASP A 310 13.74 16.06 -6.71
CA ASP A 310 13.99 15.88 -5.28
C ASP A 310 12.73 15.56 -4.47
N THR A 311 11.56 15.48 -5.15
CA THR A 311 10.30 15.13 -4.52
C THR A 311 10.14 13.62 -4.50
N LEU A 312 9.96 13.03 -3.31
CA LEU A 312 9.59 11.64 -3.09
C LEU A 312 8.14 11.57 -2.62
N ILE A 313 7.31 10.75 -3.27
CA ILE A 313 5.99 10.35 -2.78
C ILE A 313 6.02 8.83 -2.62
N ILE A 314 5.75 8.34 -1.42
CA ILE A 314 5.68 6.92 -1.09
C ILE A 314 4.41 6.62 -0.31
N GLY A 315 3.72 5.53 -0.64
CA GLY A 315 2.46 5.21 0.04
C GLY A 315 1.78 3.96 -0.50
N SER A 316 0.48 3.94 -0.33
CA SER A 316 -0.36 2.82 -0.75
C SER A 316 -0.95 2.98 -2.16
N HIS A 317 -0.99 4.20 -2.69
CA HIS A 317 -1.68 4.55 -3.93
C HIS A 317 -0.97 3.98 -5.17
N ASN A 318 -1.67 3.20 -5.96
CA ASN A 318 -1.12 2.54 -7.16
C ASN A 318 -0.88 3.49 -8.37
N PHE A 319 -1.15 4.79 -8.23
CA PHE A 319 -1.08 5.81 -9.30
C PHE A 319 -1.89 5.43 -10.55
N VAL A 320 -2.97 4.67 -10.36
CA VAL A 320 -3.86 4.22 -11.43
C VAL A 320 -5.28 4.73 -11.20
N ASN A 321 -5.87 5.25 -12.26
CA ASN A 321 -7.20 5.86 -12.22
C ASN A 321 -8.33 4.93 -11.76
N ALA A 322 -8.15 3.59 -11.82
CA ALA A 322 -9.18 2.64 -11.37
C ALA A 322 -9.48 2.78 -9.88
N GLY A 323 -8.47 2.87 -9.00
CA GLY A 323 -8.65 3.09 -7.57
C GLY A 323 -9.43 4.37 -7.28
N VAL A 324 -9.05 5.46 -7.96
CA VAL A 324 -9.71 6.76 -7.86
C VAL A 324 -11.17 6.70 -8.32
N ARG A 325 -11.46 6.04 -9.44
CA ARG A 325 -12.84 5.88 -9.94
C ARG A 325 -13.74 5.10 -8.98
N PHE A 326 -13.20 4.11 -8.30
CA PHE A 326 -13.94 3.27 -7.36
C PHE A 326 -14.01 3.86 -5.95
N GLY A 327 -13.28 4.94 -5.68
CA GLY A 327 -13.28 5.61 -4.37
C GLY A 327 -12.52 4.78 -3.33
N THR A 328 -11.29 4.40 -3.63
CA THR A 328 -10.39 3.71 -2.70
C THR A 328 -9.73 4.73 -1.79
N ALA A 329 -9.80 4.50 -0.48
CA ALA A 329 -9.05 5.29 0.50
C ALA A 329 -7.59 4.86 0.51
N GLU A 330 -6.69 5.83 0.49
CA GLU A 330 -5.24 5.63 0.34
C GLU A 330 -4.47 6.50 1.34
N ILE A 331 -3.20 6.18 1.54
CA ILE A 331 -2.27 6.98 2.34
C ILE A 331 -0.96 7.16 1.58
N ALA A 332 -0.38 8.35 1.67
CA ALA A 332 0.97 8.61 1.18
C ALA A 332 1.65 9.66 2.05
N ILE A 333 2.98 9.68 1.98
CA ILE A 333 3.79 10.75 2.53
C ILE A 333 4.69 11.31 1.44
N MET A 334 4.82 12.62 1.39
CA MET A 334 5.65 13.35 0.45
C MET A 334 6.79 14.05 1.19
N TYR A 335 7.97 13.97 0.60
CA TYR A 335 9.18 14.65 1.04
C TYR A 335 9.79 15.45 -0.12
N ASN A 336 10.38 16.60 0.18
CA ASN A 336 11.26 17.31 -0.73
C ASN A 336 12.71 17.10 -0.25
N SER A 337 13.33 15.99 -0.68
CA SER A 337 14.67 15.55 -0.23
C SER A 337 15.34 14.69 -1.30
N ALA A 338 16.39 15.22 -1.93
CA ALA A 338 17.20 14.50 -2.89
C ALA A 338 17.79 13.19 -2.30
N GLU A 339 18.16 13.22 -1.02
CA GLU A 339 18.70 12.05 -0.32
C GLU A 339 17.65 10.93 -0.22
N LEU A 340 16.43 11.24 0.25
CA LEU A 340 15.37 10.25 0.36
C LEU A 340 14.90 9.75 -1.01
N ALA A 341 14.84 10.62 -2.01
CA ALA A 341 14.55 10.26 -3.39
C ALA A 341 15.57 9.24 -3.94
N SER A 342 16.86 9.51 -3.76
CA SER A 342 17.95 8.60 -4.16
C SER A 342 17.89 7.27 -3.39
N ARG A 343 17.67 7.29 -2.08
CA ARG A 343 17.55 6.07 -1.26
C ARG A 343 16.38 5.19 -1.70
N ALA A 344 15.23 5.79 -2.04
CA ALA A 344 14.08 5.04 -2.54
C ALA A 344 14.42 4.30 -3.85
N GLN A 345 15.07 4.97 -4.79
CA GLN A 345 15.52 4.35 -6.04
C GLN A 345 16.52 3.23 -5.77
N GLN A 346 17.55 3.46 -4.95
CA GLN A 346 18.56 2.47 -4.58
C GLN A 346 17.94 1.24 -3.91
N LEU A 347 16.93 1.42 -3.04
CA LEU A 347 16.23 0.31 -2.40
C LEU A 347 15.54 -0.57 -3.44
N ILE A 348 14.86 0.02 -4.42
CA ILE A 348 14.20 -0.72 -5.49
C ILE A 348 15.23 -1.45 -6.35
N ALA A 349 16.35 -0.79 -6.73
CA ALA A 349 17.44 -1.41 -7.47
C ALA A 349 17.98 -2.65 -6.76
N ARG A 350 18.28 -2.55 -5.46
CA ARG A 350 18.76 -3.68 -4.64
C ARG A 350 17.76 -4.83 -4.60
N GLN A 351 16.47 -4.54 -4.43
CA GLN A 351 15.43 -5.58 -4.41
C GLN A 351 15.28 -6.27 -5.76
N LEU A 352 15.54 -5.59 -6.86
CA LEU A 352 15.50 -6.16 -8.22
C LEU A 352 16.78 -6.91 -8.59
N GLY A 353 17.88 -6.66 -7.89
CA GLY A 353 19.20 -7.22 -8.20
C GLY A 353 19.80 -6.65 -9.49
N ALA A 354 19.39 -5.44 -9.89
CA ALA A 354 19.86 -4.78 -11.10
C ALA A 354 19.95 -3.25 -10.89
N PRO A 355 20.90 -2.56 -11.52
CA PRO A 355 20.91 -1.10 -11.55
C PRO A 355 19.63 -0.61 -12.25
N LEU A 356 19.13 0.54 -11.82
CA LEU A 356 17.91 1.13 -12.43
C LEU A 356 18.21 1.89 -13.74
N LEU A 357 19.47 2.23 -13.99
CA LEU A 357 20.04 2.79 -15.24
C LEU A 357 21.52 2.51 -15.28
#